data_bde3cd1719d531623abb914d351bdee7
#
_entry.id   bde3cd1719d531623abb914d351bdee7
#
_cell.length_a   1.000
_cell.length_b   1.000
_cell.length_c   1.000
_cell.angle_alpha   90.00
_cell.angle_beta   90.00
_cell.angle_gamma   90.00
#
_symmetry.space_group_name_H-M   'P 1'
#
loop_
_entity.id
_entity.type
_entity.pdbx_description
1 polymer ?
#
loop_
_entity_poly.entity_id
_entity_poly.type
_entity_poly.pdbx_seq_one_letter_code
_entity_poly.pdbx_strand_id
1 'polypeptide(L)'
;ERGEYMKILVVFTGGTIGCVRKGEVLSPDNEQKYMLTQMYLDRYGDVDFDTAEPYTVLSENLEGGHMNRLADCLQSYDLNSYDGIVVTHGTDTLQYTSAFLAYIFDGLNVPIVLVSAIYPLDDSRSNGFENFVGAIDFIKSGSGNGVFVSYKNADLPVTIHRASRLLAHSAYSDELHSIFDESYGKIQNGIFVKNIRYKASKSKFAFDESVRLSDNSN
;
A
#
# COMPACT_ATOMS: atom_id res chain seq x y z
N GLU A 1 23.66 -19.08 14.01
CA GLU A 1 22.54 -18.20 14.39
C GLU A 1 21.96 -17.69 13.08
N ARG A 2 20.78 -18.17 12.66
CA ARG A 2 20.01 -17.54 11.60
C ARG A 2 19.49 -16.24 12.21
N GLY A 3 20.00 -15.10 11.73
CA GLY A 3 19.33 -13.83 11.95
C GLY A 3 17.90 -14.00 11.47
N GLU A 4 16.95 -13.72 12.35
CA GLU A 4 15.52 -13.77 12.01
C GLU A 4 15.29 -12.67 10.97
N TYR A 5 15.06 -13.05 9.70
CA TYR A 5 14.71 -12.09 8.66
C TYR A 5 13.37 -11.47 9.00
N MET A 6 13.25 -10.17 8.74
CA MET A 6 11.97 -9.48 8.81
C MET A 6 10.95 -10.18 7.91
N LYS A 7 9.76 -10.47 8.43
CA LYS A 7 8.71 -11.17 7.71
C LYS A 7 7.60 -10.21 7.26
N ILE A 8 7.38 -10.12 5.96
CA ILE A 8 6.38 -9.22 5.37
C ILE A 8 5.38 -10.01 4.53
N LEU A 9 4.07 -9.80 4.77
CA LEU A 9 3.02 -10.28 3.88
C LEU A 9 2.80 -9.27 2.76
N VAL A 10 2.93 -9.69 1.50
CA VAL A 10 2.60 -8.88 0.32
C VAL A 10 1.30 -9.37 -0.28
N VAL A 11 0.28 -8.51 -0.32
CA VAL A 11 -1.04 -8.81 -0.88
C VAL A 11 -1.18 -8.11 -2.22
N PHE A 12 -1.25 -8.90 -3.28
CA PHE A 12 -1.41 -8.40 -4.65
C PHE A 12 -2.90 -8.27 -4.98
N THR A 13 -3.34 -7.07 -5.38
CA THR A 13 -4.72 -6.80 -5.78
C THR A 13 -4.87 -6.32 -7.22
N GLY A 14 -3.77 -6.21 -7.95
CA GLY A 14 -3.72 -5.68 -9.31
C GLY A 14 -3.28 -4.21 -9.34
N GLY A 15 -3.94 -3.41 -10.19
CA GLY A 15 -3.52 -2.05 -10.47
C GLY A 15 -2.34 -1.99 -11.45
N THR A 16 -1.94 -0.78 -11.85
CA THR A 16 -0.84 -0.54 -12.80
C THR A 16 0.49 -1.13 -12.32
N ILE A 17 0.70 -1.19 -11.03
CA ILE A 17 1.90 -1.76 -10.40
C ILE A 17 2.08 -3.27 -10.66
N GLY A 18 0.99 -3.98 -10.98
CA GLY A 18 0.99 -5.40 -11.36
C GLY A 18 0.69 -5.65 -12.85
N CYS A 19 0.73 -4.62 -13.70
CA CYS A 19 0.39 -4.71 -15.11
C CYS A 19 1.60 -4.64 -16.03
N VAL A 20 1.48 -5.26 -17.20
CA VAL A 20 2.39 -5.08 -18.36
C VAL A 20 1.68 -4.32 -19.46
N ARG A 21 2.44 -3.56 -20.21
CA ARG A 21 1.96 -2.95 -21.44
C ARG A 21 1.99 -3.96 -22.58
N LYS A 22 0.82 -4.45 -23.02
CA LYS A 22 0.67 -5.26 -24.26
C LYS A 22 0.08 -4.36 -25.37
N GLY A 23 0.96 -3.69 -26.12
CA GLY A 23 0.56 -2.67 -27.09
C GLY A 23 0.06 -1.39 -26.41
N GLU A 24 -1.18 -0.95 -26.72
CA GLU A 24 -1.81 0.22 -26.07
C GLU A 24 -2.65 -0.13 -24.83
N VAL A 25 -2.77 -1.41 -24.48
CA VAL A 25 -3.62 -1.88 -23.39
C VAL A 25 -2.77 -2.33 -22.21
N LEU A 26 -3.14 -1.90 -21.00
CA LEU A 26 -2.63 -2.44 -19.75
C LEU A 26 -3.35 -3.76 -19.44
N SER A 27 -2.60 -4.81 -19.19
CA SER A 27 -3.12 -6.13 -18.85
C SER A 27 -2.45 -6.64 -17.58
N PRO A 28 -3.22 -7.12 -16.58
CA PRO A 28 -2.64 -7.81 -15.44
C PRO A 28 -1.83 -9.01 -15.91
N ASP A 29 -0.62 -9.16 -15.37
CA ASP A 29 0.26 -10.28 -15.71
C ASP A 29 0.66 -11.02 -14.43
N ASN A 30 0.40 -12.34 -14.43
CA ASN A 30 0.67 -13.19 -13.29
C ASN A 30 2.17 -13.34 -12.98
N GLU A 31 3.05 -13.15 -13.97
CA GLU A 31 4.50 -13.23 -13.76
C GLU A 31 5.07 -11.94 -13.17
N GLN A 32 4.48 -10.79 -13.52
CA GLN A 32 4.98 -9.48 -13.09
C GLN A 32 4.58 -9.08 -11.67
N LYS A 33 3.51 -9.64 -11.13
CA LYS A 33 3.11 -9.33 -9.76
C LYS A 33 4.20 -9.65 -8.73
N TYR A 34 4.96 -10.73 -8.95
CA TYR A 34 6.07 -11.10 -8.08
C TYR A 34 7.37 -10.34 -8.40
N MET A 35 7.39 -9.54 -9.46
CA MET A 35 8.56 -8.78 -9.85
C MET A 35 9.01 -7.82 -8.73
N LEU A 36 8.08 -7.18 -8.03
CA LEU A 36 8.41 -6.28 -6.92
C LEU A 36 9.21 -6.97 -5.82
N THR A 37 8.75 -8.13 -5.37
CA THR A 37 9.44 -8.91 -4.33
C THR A 37 10.78 -9.42 -4.84
N GLN A 38 10.84 -9.90 -6.08
CA GLN A 38 12.09 -10.35 -6.68
C GLN A 38 13.10 -9.21 -6.84
N MET A 39 12.71 -8.06 -7.39
CA MET A 39 13.57 -6.87 -7.51
C MET A 39 14.10 -6.42 -6.15
N TYR A 40 13.26 -6.52 -5.11
CA TYR A 40 13.68 -6.16 -3.76
C TYR A 40 14.72 -7.16 -3.23
N LEU A 41 14.47 -8.46 -3.36
CA LEU A 41 15.39 -9.51 -2.89
C LEU A 41 16.73 -9.46 -3.62
N ASP A 42 16.72 -9.24 -4.94
CA ASP A 42 17.95 -9.11 -5.74
C ASP A 42 18.81 -7.93 -5.31
N ARG A 43 18.19 -6.86 -4.79
CA ARG A 43 18.89 -5.63 -4.41
C ARG A 43 19.28 -5.60 -2.93
N TYR A 44 18.47 -6.14 -2.03
CA TYR A 44 18.62 -6.00 -0.59
C TYR A 44 18.75 -7.35 0.13
N GLY A 45 17.94 -8.36 -0.22
CA GLY A 45 18.04 -9.73 0.28
C GLY A 45 17.81 -9.94 1.78
N ASP A 46 17.14 -8.99 2.45
CA ASP A 46 17.06 -8.91 3.91
C ASP A 46 15.64 -9.07 4.49
N VAL A 47 14.70 -9.54 3.67
CA VAL A 47 13.29 -9.73 4.03
C VAL A 47 12.81 -11.10 3.55
N ASP A 48 11.96 -11.74 4.34
CA ASP A 48 11.19 -12.92 3.96
C ASP A 48 9.77 -12.52 3.58
N PHE A 49 9.35 -12.84 2.36
CA PHE A 49 8.05 -12.48 1.82
C PHE A 49 7.09 -13.66 1.76
N ASP A 50 5.97 -13.56 2.50
CA ASP A 50 4.78 -14.34 2.17
C ASP A 50 3.90 -13.53 1.19
N THR A 51 3.14 -14.21 0.34
CA THR A 51 2.31 -13.56 -0.68
C THR A 51 0.88 -14.05 -0.65
N ALA A 52 -0.06 -13.16 -0.93
CA ALA A 52 -1.48 -13.46 -1.11
C ALA A 52 -2.06 -12.70 -2.31
N GLU A 53 -3.13 -13.22 -2.89
CA GLU A 53 -3.82 -12.59 -4.03
C GLU A 53 -5.32 -12.84 -3.94
N PRO A 54 -6.09 -11.97 -3.26
CA PRO A 54 -7.54 -12.12 -3.15
C PRO A 54 -8.27 -11.89 -4.48
N TYR A 55 -7.71 -11.05 -5.35
CA TYR A 55 -8.20 -10.74 -6.70
C TYR A 55 -7.13 -9.99 -7.48
N THR A 56 -7.37 -9.87 -8.80
CA THR A 56 -6.58 -8.99 -9.69
C THR A 56 -7.55 -8.14 -10.50
N VAL A 57 -7.54 -6.81 -10.29
CA VAL A 57 -8.42 -5.85 -10.95
C VAL A 57 -7.71 -4.53 -11.22
N LEU A 58 -8.07 -3.86 -12.31
CA LEU A 58 -7.69 -2.46 -12.52
C LEU A 58 -8.54 -1.56 -11.61
N SER A 59 -7.94 -0.49 -11.08
CA SER A 59 -8.57 0.34 -10.04
C SER A 59 -9.86 1.02 -10.47
N GLU A 60 -10.01 1.35 -11.74
CA GLU A 60 -11.25 1.90 -12.32
C GLU A 60 -12.42 0.90 -12.30
N ASN A 61 -12.13 -0.39 -12.18
CA ASN A 61 -13.13 -1.47 -12.10
C ASN A 61 -13.31 -2.01 -10.67
N LEU A 62 -12.80 -1.30 -9.67
CA LEU A 62 -12.91 -1.72 -8.28
C LEU A 62 -14.33 -1.49 -7.75
N GLU A 63 -14.89 -2.53 -7.14
CA GLU A 63 -16.21 -2.52 -6.51
C GLU A 63 -16.09 -2.81 -5.01
N GLY A 64 -17.18 -2.57 -4.26
CA GLY A 64 -17.23 -2.85 -2.82
C GLY A 64 -16.91 -4.31 -2.46
N GLY A 65 -17.37 -5.25 -3.28
CA GLY A 65 -17.07 -6.67 -3.12
C GLY A 65 -15.60 -7.02 -3.23
N HIS A 66 -14.81 -6.27 -4.01
CA HIS A 66 -13.35 -6.43 -4.06
C HIS A 66 -12.70 -5.98 -2.76
N MET A 67 -13.12 -4.83 -2.22
CA MET A 67 -12.61 -4.34 -0.93
C MET A 67 -12.94 -5.29 0.21
N ASN A 68 -14.16 -5.86 0.22
CA ASN A 68 -14.56 -6.87 1.20
C ASN A 68 -13.68 -8.11 1.13
N ARG A 69 -13.42 -8.63 -0.10
CA ARG A 69 -12.51 -9.78 -0.29
C ARG A 69 -11.09 -9.49 0.18
N LEU A 70 -10.60 -8.27 0.02
CA LEU A 70 -9.31 -7.85 0.55
C LEU A 70 -9.30 -7.89 2.09
N ALA A 71 -10.35 -7.36 2.72
CA ALA A 71 -10.49 -7.41 4.17
C ALA A 71 -10.56 -8.85 4.69
N ASP A 72 -11.37 -9.71 4.05
CA ASP A 72 -11.50 -11.13 4.41
C ASP A 72 -10.15 -11.88 4.24
N CYS A 73 -9.43 -11.59 3.16
CA CYS A 73 -8.10 -12.13 2.93
C CYS A 73 -7.13 -11.74 4.06
N LEU A 74 -7.06 -10.46 4.40
CA LEU A 74 -6.20 -9.99 5.50
C LEU A 74 -6.60 -10.61 6.83
N GLN A 75 -7.89 -10.73 7.14
CA GLN A 75 -8.41 -11.35 8.37
C GLN A 75 -8.15 -12.86 8.45
N SER A 76 -7.88 -13.53 7.31
CA SER A 76 -7.55 -14.95 7.30
C SER A 76 -6.12 -15.27 7.77
N TYR A 77 -5.27 -14.24 7.91
CA TYR A 77 -3.89 -14.36 8.40
C TYR A 77 -3.77 -13.90 9.86
N ASP A 78 -2.87 -14.52 10.61
CA ASP A 78 -2.40 -13.91 11.87
C ASP A 78 -1.44 -12.75 11.54
N LEU A 79 -2.01 -11.56 11.34
CA LEU A 79 -1.25 -10.38 10.92
C LEU A 79 -0.18 -9.99 11.94
N ASN A 80 -0.33 -10.34 13.24
CA ASN A 80 0.66 -10.04 14.25
C ASN A 80 1.90 -10.96 14.17
N SER A 81 1.86 -12.00 13.34
CA SER A 81 3.03 -12.85 13.05
C SER A 81 3.98 -12.25 12.01
N TYR A 82 3.63 -11.11 11.42
CA TYR A 82 4.41 -10.36 10.46
C TYR A 82 4.94 -9.06 11.08
N ASP A 83 6.05 -8.54 10.57
CA ASP A 83 6.56 -7.22 10.93
C ASP A 83 5.78 -6.10 10.23
N GLY A 84 5.09 -6.41 9.14
CA GLY A 84 4.21 -5.52 8.42
C GLY A 84 3.58 -6.18 7.19
N ILE A 85 2.60 -5.48 6.62
CA ILE A 85 1.87 -5.93 5.45
C ILE A 85 2.01 -4.86 4.35
N VAL A 86 2.28 -5.27 3.12
CA VAL A 86 2.25 -4.40 1.94
C VAL A 86 1.11 -4.84 1.03
N VAL A 87 0.26 -3.90 0.60
CA VAL A 87 -0.85 -4.15 -0.33
C VAL A 87 -0.60 -3.38 -1.61
N THR A 88 -0.46 -4.06 -2.74
CA THR A 88 -0.40 -3.40 -4.05
C THR A 88 -1.80 -2.96 -4.48
N HIS A 89 -1.92 -1.79 -5.09
CA HIS A 89 -3.21 -1.22 -5.49
C HIS A 89 -3.07 -0.30 -6.72
N GLY A 90 -4.17 -0.03 -7.40
CA GLY A 90 -4.21 0.99 -8.43
C GLY A 90 -4.42 2.40 -7.86
N THR A 91 -4.04 3.44 -8.60
CA THR A 91 -4.07 4.83 -8.11
C THR A 91 -5.47 5.42 -7.98
N ASP A 92 -6.40 5.09 -8.92
CA ASP A 92 -7.69 5.80 -9.05
C ASP A 92 -8.59 5.67 -7.82
N THR A 93 -8.54 4.54 -7.14
CA THR A 93 -9.40 4.24 -5.98
C THR A 93 -8.61 3.98 -4.70
N LEU A 94 -7.31 4.30 -4.70
CA LEU A 94 -6.40 4.06 -3.58
C LEU A 94 -6.90 4.69 -2.27
N GLN A 95 -7.40 5.93 -2.32
CA GLN A 95 -7.93 6.65 -1.16
C GLN A 95 -9.14 5.97 -0.55
N TYR A 96 -9.99 5.34 -1.35
CA TYR A 96 -11.18 4.65 -0.84
C TYR A 96 -10.81 3.34 -0.14
N THR A 97 -9.98 2.51 -0.79
CA THR A 97 -9.51 1.26 -0.19
C THR A 97 -8.67 1.51 1.05
N SER A 98 -7.80 2.51 1.03
CA SER A 98 -6.96 2.84 2.18
C SER A 98 -7.78 3.34 3.36
N ALA A 99 -8.80 4.17 3.13
CA ALA A 99 -9.73 4.61 4.16
C ALA A 99 -10.56 3.44 4.73
N PHE A 100 -11.09 2.56 3.86
CA PHE A 100 -11.83 1.38 4.28
C PHE A 100 -10.99 0.47 5.17
N LEU A 101 -9.75 0.15 4.76
CA LEU A 101 -8.85 -0.65 5.58
C LEU A 101 -8.48 0.05 6.89
N ALA A 102 -8.38 1.38 6.90
CA ALA A 102 -8.12 2.12 8.13
C ALA A 102 -9.26 1.97 9.15
N TYR A 103 -10.51 1.88 8.70
CA TYR A 103 -11.65 1.62 9.59
C TYR A 103 -11.63 0.22 10.22
N ILE A 104 -11.10 -0.76 9.49
CA ILE A 104 -11.09 -2.16 9.94
C ILE A 104 -9.81 -2.47 10.75
N PHE A 105 -8.66 -1.96 10.32
CA PHE A 105 -7.35 -2.44 10.77
C PHE A 105 -6.47 -1.39 11.48
N ASP A 106 -6.94 -0.16 11.67
CA ASP A 106 -6.10 0.90 12.26
C ASP A 106 -5.71 0.64 13.75
N GLY A 107 -6.39 -0.33 14.39
CA GLY A 107 -6.07 -0.82 15.73
C GLY A 107 -4.99 -1.90 15.79
N LEU A 108 -4.48 -2.38 14.65
CA LEU A 108 -3.42 -3.39 14.60
C LEU A 108 -2.11 -2.86 15.19
N ASN A 109 -1.32 -3.78 15.76
CA ASN A 109 0.02 -3.48 16.28
C ASN A 109 1.11 -3.44 15.20
N VAL A 110 0.78 -3.83 13.98
CA VAL A 110 1.68 -3.83 12.81
C VAL A 110 1.15 -2.92 11.71
N PRO A 111 2.02 -2.30 10.91
CA PRO A 111 1.57 -1.45 9.81
C PRO A 111 1.06 -2.25 8.61
N ILE A 112 -0.04 -1.79 8.01
CA ILE A 112 -0.46 -2.15 6.66
C ILE A 112 -0.13 -0.95 5.76
N VAL A 113 0.66 -1.15 4.71
CA VAL A 113 1.10 -0.07 3.82
C VAL A 113 0.65 -0.37 2.40
N LEU A 114 -0.26 0.45 1.88
CA LEU A 114 -0.65 0.35 0.48
C LEU A 114 0.39 1.03 -0.41
N VAL A 115 0.65 0.44 -1.57
CA VAL A 115 1.54 0.97 -2.59
C VAL A 115 0.86 0.95 -3.95
N SER A 116 1.17 1.91 -4.79
CA SER A 116 0.63 2.02 -6.14
C SER A 116 1.73 2.45 -7.11
N ALA A 117 1.42 2.48 -8.41
CA ALA A 117 2.31 3.01 -9.43
C ALA A 117 1.51 3.75 -10.51
N ILE A 118 2.10 4.83 -11.05
CA ILE A 118 1.54 5.59 -12.16
C ILE A 118 1.72 4.83 -13.47
N TYR A 119 2.91 4.24 -13.63
CA TYR A 119 3.30 3.46 -14.81
C TYR A 119 3.64 2.03 -14.42
N PRO A 120 3.50 1.06 -15.34
CA PRO A 120 3.97 -0.31 -15.13
C PRO A 120 5.44 -0.36 -14.71
N LEU A 121 5.84 -1.42 -14.01
CA LEU A 121 7.20 -1.53 -13.44
C LEU A 121 8.31 -1.56 -14.50
N ASP A 122 8.00 -1.99 -15.72
CA ASP A 122 8.91 -2.01 -16.86
C ASP A 122 9.05 -0.64 -17.58
N ASP A 123 8.25 0.36 -17.20
CA ASP A 123 8.40 1.74 -17.67
C ASP A 123 9.40 2.50 -16.79
N SER A 124 10.39 3.15 -17.41
CA SER A 124 11.43 3.92 -16.70
C SER A 124 10.89 5.09 -15.85
N ARG A 125 9.65 5.50 -16.08
CA ARG A 125 8.96 6.55 -15.32
C ARG A 125 8.21 6.00 -14.09
N SER A 126 8.18 4.68 -13.94
CA SER A 126 7.44 4.05 -12.84
C SER A 126 8.03 4.42 -11.48
N ASN A 127 7.16 4.85 -10.58
CA ASN A 127 7.50 5.06 -9.17
C ASN A 127 7.19 3.82 -8.29
N GLY A 128 6.71 2.72 -8.91
CA GLY A 128 6.18 1.57 -8.19
C GLY A 128 7.20 0.88 -7.30
N PHE A 129 8.42 0.64 -7.81
CA PHE A 129 9.47 0.00 -7.03
C PHE A 129 9.95 0.90 -5.87
N GLU A 130 10.08 2.21 -6.10
CA GLU A 130 10.46 3.15 -5.03
C GLU A 130 9.38 3.23 -3.94
N ASN A 131 8.10 3.19 -4.32
CA ASN A 131 6.97 3.14 -3.38
C ASN A 131 7.00 1.85 -2.54
N PHE A 132 7.32 0.72 -3.17
CA PHE A 132 7.45 -0.56 -2.49
C PHE A 132 8.62 -0.58 -1.51
N VAL A 133 9.80 -0.13 -1.93
CA VAL A 133 10.98 0.01 -1.06
C VAL A 133 10.67 0.94 0.11
N GLY A 134 10.04 2.09 -0.16
CA GLY A 134 9.67 3.05 0.89
C GLY A 134 8.67 2.49 1.91
N ALA A 135 7.75 1.60 1.49
CA ALA A 135 6.87 0.89 2.40
C ALA A 135 7.67 -0.04 3.34
N ILE A 136 8.64 -0.78 2.80
CA ILE A 136 9.49 -1.67 3.58
C ILE A 136 10.39 -0.87 4.54
N ASP A 137 11.01 0.22 4.08
CA ASP A 137 11.81 1.11 4.92
C ASP A 137 10.98 1.69 6.09
N PHE A 138 9.72 2.03 5.82
CA PHE A 138 8.79 2.47 6.86
C PHE A 138 8.49 1.35 7.86
N ILE A 139 8.20 0.13 7.41
CA ILE A 139 7.99 -1.04 8.26
C ILE A 139 9.23 -1.29 9.12
N LYS A 140 10.41 -1.30 8.53
CA LYS A 140 11.70 -1.47 9.24
C LYS A 140 11.94 -0.43 10.33
N SER A 141 11.42 0.78 10.16
CA SER A 141 11.58 1.84 11.14
C SER A 141 10.82 1.61 12.45
N GLY A 142 9.82 0.72 12.46
CA GLY A 142 8.93 0.50 13.61
C GLY A 142 8.16 1.75 14.05
N SER A 143 8.03 2.76 13.17
CA SER A 143 7.58 4.10 13.56
C SER A 143 6.06 4.31 13.52
N GLY A 144 5.27 3.28 13.19
CA GLY A 144 3.82 3.45 13.12
C GLY A 144 3.06 2.15 13.00
N ASN A 145 1.85 2.14 13.59
CA ASN A 145 0.89 1.05 13.55
C ASN A 145 -0.39 1.51 12.84
N GLY A 146 -1.15 0.57 12.29
CA GLY A 146 -2.37 0.82 11.52
C GLY A 146 -2.08 1.00 10.03
N VAL A 147 -2.92 1.74 9.29
CA VAL A 147 -2.92 1.74 7.83
C VAL A 147 -2.31 3.00 7.25
N PHE A 148 -1.42 2.82 6.27
CA PHE A 148 -0.66 3.89 5.61
C PHE A 148 -0.64 3.70 4.08
N VAL A 149 -0.18 4.72 3.38
CA VAL A 149 0.13 4.68 1.96
C VAL A 149 1.54 5.19 1.75
N SER A 150 2.36 4.46 1.01
CA SER A 150 3.69 4.86 0.58
C SER A 150 3.64 5.30 -0.87
N TYR A 151 3.97 6.56 -1.14
CA TYR A 151 3.89 7.11 -2.49
C TYR A 151 4.92 8.21 -2.74
N LYS A 152 5.51 8.18 -3.94
CA LYS A 152 6.48 9.17 -4.40
C LYS A 152 5.84 10.05 -5.47
N ASN A 153 5.70 11.33 -5.17
CA ASN A 153 5.32 12.36 -6.15
C ASN A 153 6.59 12.80 -6.89
N ALA A 154 6.58 12.73 -8.22
CA ALA A 154 7.65 13.22 -9.10
C ALA A 154 9.07 13.18 -8.48
N ASP A 155 9.74 14.35 -8.37
CA ASP A 155 11.11 14.49 -7.86
C ASP A 155 11.21 14.57 -6.33
N LEU A 156 10.10 14.29 -5.61
CA LEU A 156 10.06 14.33 -4.16
C LEU A 156 10.50 12.99 -3.55
N PRO A 157 10.93 12.97 -2.27
CA PRO A 157 11.14 11.74 -1.53
C PRO A 157 9.83 10.95 -1.40
N VAL A 158 9.93 9.62 -1.26
CA VAL A 158 8.77 8.79 -0.92
C VAL A 158 8.12 9.33 0.35
N THR A 159 6.83 9.61 0.26
CA THR A 159 6.03 10.16 1.36
C THR A 159 5.16 9.06 1.95
N ILE A 160 5.09 8.99 3.27
CA ILE A 160 4.21 8.09 4.01
C ILE A 160 2.99 8.90 4.44
N HIS A 161 1.83 8.50 3.94
CA HIS A 161 0.55 9.12 4.26
C HIS A 161 -0.22 8.25 5.26
N ARG A 162 -0.94 8.86 6.18
CA ARG A 162 -1.94 8.13 6.97
C ARG A 162 -3.13 7.81 6.08
N ALA A 163 -3.54 6.57 5.98
CA ALA A 163 -4.57 6.11 5.05
C ALA A 163 -5.90 6.89 5.18
N SER A 164 -6.34 7.14 6.41
CA SER A 164 -7.57 7.92 6.68
C SER A 164 -7.47 9.42 6.37
N ARG A 165 -6.30 9.90 5.92
CA ARG A 165 -6.05 11.31 5.56
C ARG A 165 -5.56 11.48 4.12
N LEU A 166 -5.58 10.43 3.32
CA LEU A 166 -5.22 10.50 1.91
C LEU A 166 -6.35 11.17 1.13
N LEU A 167 -6.02 12.18 0.35
CA LEU A 167 -6.94 12.79 -0.61
C LEU A 167 -6.93 12.01 -1.92
N ALA A 168 -8.02 12.11 -2.67
CA ALA A 168 -8.02 11.69 -4.07
C ALA A 168 -7.01 12.54 -4.84
N HIS A 169 -6.32 11.94 -5.80
CA HIS A 169 -5.51 12.75 -6.71
C HIS A 169 -6.40 13.69 -7.53
N SER A 170 -5.86 14.86 -7.85
CA SER A 170 -6.57 15.82 -8.67
C SER A 170 -6.66 15.34 -10.12
N ALA A 171 -7.72 15.71 -10.83
CA ALA A 171 -7.82 15.43 -12.25
C ALA A 171 -6.56 15.95 -12.98
N TYR A 172 -6.01 15.11 -13.86
CA TYR A 172 -4.78 15.38 -14.62
C TYR A 172 -3.50 15.56 -13.78
N SER A 173 -3.50 15.09 -12.53
CA SER A 173 -2.33 15.07 -11.67
C SER A 173 -2.08 13.65 -11.17
N ASP A 174 -0.83 13.22 -11.24
CA ASP A 174 -0.36 11.94 -10.72
C ASP A 174 0.07 12.03 -9.24
N GLU A 175 -0.17 13.19 -8.62
CA GLU A 175 0.27 13.47 -7.25
C GLU A 175 -0.78 13.06 -6.22
N LEU A 176 -0.30 12.47 -5.13
CA LEU A 176 -1.08 12.17 -3.94
C LEU A 176 -0.70 13.08 -2.78
N HIS A 177 -1.70 13.58 -2.10
CA HIS A 177 -1.53 14.49 -0.97
C HIS A 177 -2.32 14.03 0.26
N SER A 178 -1.85 14.40 1.44
CA SER A 178 -2.62 14.29 2.68
C SER A 178 -3.44 15.55 2.91
N ILE A 179 -4.53 15.44 3.68
CA ILE A 179 -5.29 16.60 4.17
C ILE A 179 -4.32 17.61 4.80
N PHE A 180 -4.43 18.88 4.40
CA PHE A 180 -3.59 20.01 4.84
C PHE A 180 -2.09 19.84 4.52
N ASP A 181 -1.72 18.97 3.57
CA ASP A 181 -0.32 18.58 3.31
C ASP A 181 0.42 18.02 4.54
N GLU A 182 -0.33 17.56 5.54
CA GLU A 182 0.22 16.95 6.74
C GLU A 182 0.40 15.44 6.57
N SER A 183 1.38 15.03 5.76
CA SER A 183 1.79 13.63 5.66
C SER A 183 2.32 13.11 7.00
N TYR A 184 2.32 11.77 7.18
CA TYR A 184 2.86 11.15 8.40
C TYR A 184 4.38 11.31 8.49
N GLY A 185 5.07 11.26 7.35
CA GLY A 185 6.51 11.44 7.24
C GLY A 185 7.00 11.14 5.83
N LYS A 186 8.29 10.98 5.67
CA LYS A 186 8.94 10.69 4.39
C LYS A 186 10.15 9.79 4.57
N ILE A 187 10.54 9.09 3.50
CA ILE A 187 11.77 8.29 3.46
C ILE A 187 12.88 9.18 2.89
N GLN A 188 13.96 9.34 3.63
CA GLN A 188 15.17 10.06 3.21
C GLN A 188 16.37 9.13 3.36
N ASN A 189 17.01 8.80 2.25
CA ASN A 189 18.17 7.90 2.22
C ASN A 189 17.91 6.55 2.93
N GLY A 190 16.72 5.95 2.70
CA GLY A 190 16.32 4.68 3.32
C GLY A 190 15.90 4.79 4.79
N ILE A 191 15.80 6.00 5.34
CA ILE A 191 15.43 6.23 6.74
C ILE A 191 14.09 6.98 6.79
N PHE A 192 13.16 6.49 7.60
CA PHE A 192 11.90 7.18 7.85
C PHE A 192 12.12 8.40 8.74
N VAL A 193 11.66 9.55 8.28
CA VAL A 193 11.67 10.82 9.03
C VAL A 193 10.24 11.26 9.26
N LYS A 194 9.80 11.23 10.51
CA LYS A 194 8.46 11.63 10.90
C LYS A 194 8.24 13.13 10.68
N ASN A 195 7.07 13.49 10.17
CA ASN A 195 6.68 14.89 10.04
C ASN A 195 6.36 15.49 11.42
N ILE A 196 7.14 16.47 11.85
CA ILE A 196 6.95 17.15 13.17
C ILE A 196 5.63 17.91 13.27
N ARG A 197 5.01 18.26 12.13
CA ARG A 197 3.71 18.93 12.07
C ARG A 197 2.55 17.95 12.17
N TYR A 198 2.80 16.65 11.93
CA TYR A 198 1.75 15.65 12.01
C TYR A 198 1.17 15.55 13.42
N LYS A 199 -0.13 15.79 13.52
CA LYS A 199 -0.88 15.65 14.78
C LYS A 199 -1.76 14.41 14.68
N ALA A 200 -1.52 13.43 15.55
CA ALA A 200 -2.41 12.29 15.68
C ALA A 200 -3.82 12.74 16.07
N SER A 201 -4.85 12.06 15.56
CA SER A 201 -6.21 12.28 16.03
C SER A 201 -6.31 11.95 17.51
N LYS A 202 -7.01 12.78 18.28
CA LYS A 202 -7.34 12.50 19.68
C LYS A 202 -8.58 11.62 19.83
N SER A 203 -9.37 11.47 18.77
CA SER A 203 -10.55 10.61 18.77
C SER A 203 -10.13 9.16 18.68
N LYS A 204 -10.60 8.34 19.60
CA LYS A 204 -10.54 6.89 19.47
C LYS A 204 -11.68 6.48 18.56
N PHE A 205 -11.36 6.01 17.38
CA PHE A 205 -12.36 5.31 16.54
C PHE A 205 -12.60 3.93 17.19
N ALA A 206 -13.86 3.53 17.24
CA ALA A 206 -14.18 2.14 17.47
C ALA A 206 -13.99 1.43 16.11
N PHE A 207 -12.99 0.58 16.03
CA PHE A 207 -12.79 -0.27 14.86
C PHE A 207 -13.80 -1.41 14.91
N ASP A 208 -14.41 -1.69 13.77
CA ASP A 208 -15.35 -2.80 13.63
C ASP A 208 -14.89 -3.69 12.48
N GLU A 209 -14.28 -4.81 12.83
CA GLU A 209 -13.75 -5.80 11.90
C GLU A 209 -14.86 -6.45 11.05
N SER A 210 -16.12 -6.34 11.45
CA SER A 210 -17.29 -6.90 10.75
C SER A 210 -17.83 -5.99 9.64
N VAL A 211 -17.36 -4.73 9.56
CA VAL A 211 -17.83 -3.79 8.54
C VAL A 211 -17.55 -4.33 7.14
N ARG A 212 -18.60 -4.34 6.32
CA ARG A 212 -18.56 -4.68 4.90
C ARG A 212 -19.28 -3.63 4.08
N LEU A 213 -18.77 -3.38 2.89
CA LEU A 213 -19.42 -2.51 1.93
C LEU A 213 -20.56 -3.28 1.25
N SER A 214 -21.71 -2.64 1.09
CA SER A 214 -22.79 -3.19 0.29
C SER A 214 -22.48 -2.97 -1.20
N ASP A 215 -22.59 -4.01 -2.01
CA ASP A 215 -22.66 -3.82 -3.45
C ASP A 215 -24.04 -3.22 -3.74
N ASN A 216 -24.07 -1.95 -4.13
CA ASN A 216 -25.29 -1.33 -4.66
C ASN A 216 -25.57 -1.89 -6.05
N SER A 217 -26.08 -3.12 -6.09
CA SER A 217 -26.77 -3.66 -7.25
C SER A 217 -28.22 -3.17 -7.18
N ASN A 218 -28.47 -1.96 -7.62
CA ASN A 218 -29.80 -1.48 -8.01
C ASN A 218 -29.78 -1.15 -9.50
#